data_2a157d3ac35ead992e68d9a777f139ec
#
_entry.id   2a157d3ac35ead992e68d9a777f139ec
#
_cell.length_a   1.000
_cell.length_b   1.000
_cell.length_c   1.000
_cell.angle_alpha   90.00
_cell.angle_beta   90.00
_cell.angle_gamma   90.00
#
_symmetry.space_group_name_H-M   'P 1'
#
loop_
_entity.id
_entity.type
_entity.pdbx_description
1 polymer ?
#
loop_
_entity_poly.entity_id
_entity_poly.type
_entity_poly.pdbx_seq_one_letter_code
_entity_poly.pdbx_strand_id
1 'polypeptide(L)'
;MEERKKTQVADMDRGVYDIKNDFEYSYISDAGLTEDIIREIWSNKNEPEWMLDFRLKSLEIYNRMGIPNWIPDISGLDMANIHTYVKPKVDMKENWDEVPEEIKSTFDRLGIPEAEKTSLAGVGAQYDSEVVYHSIQEDLVKQGVIYTDIETALYEHEEIVKKYWMTLIPPTDHKWAALHGAVWSGGSFVYVPAGVQVEIPLQSYFRLNAPGAGQFEHTMIIVEEGAKLHFIEGCSAPKYDVSNLHAGAVELFVKDNATLRYSTIENWSKNMYNLNTKRCVVGKNGTIEWVSGSFGSRVSCLYPMSILNGEGAHAEFTGVTFAGEGQFLDTGCKVVHNAPYTTSNVNSKSISKSGGAAIYRGLLKIGPKAEHSKATVSCESLMLDAESQSDTIPAIIVENDNVDLGHEAKIGRISDEAIFYLMTRGISEEEARAMLVRGFVEPISKELPLEYAVEMNNLINLELEGSIG
;
A
#
# COMPACT_ATOMS: atom_id res chain seq x y z
N MET A 1 4.55 -30.96 -37.19
CA MET A 1 4.87 -30.20 -35.96
C MET A 1 4.24 -28.83 -36.16
N GLU A 2 3.11 -28.59 -35.54
CA GLU A 2 2.50 -27.25 -35.55
C GLU A 2 3.41 -26.28 -34.80
N GLU A 3 3.75 -25.18 -35.48
CA GLU A 3 4.45 -24.05 -34.83
C GLU A 3 3.61 -23.53 -33.65
N ARG A 4 4.09 -23.77 -32.45
CA ARG A 4 3.51 -23.09 -31.27
C ARG A 4 3.58 -21.59 -31.50
N LYS A 5 2.43 -20.93 -31.59
CA LYS A 5 2.33 -19.47 -31.60
C LYS A 5 3.07 -18.94 -30.37
N LYS A 6 4.18 -18.28 -30.60
CA LYS A 6 4.83 -17.47 -29.54
C LYS A 6 3.81 -16.41 -29.15
N THR A 7 3.35 -16.45 -27.92
CA THR A 7 2.64 -15.32 -27.31
C THR A 7 3.72 -14.25 -27.13
N GLN A 8 3.83 -13.32 -28.07
CA GLN A 8 4.60 -12.10 -27.86
C GLN A 8 3.81 -11.31 -26.82
N VAL A 9 4.31 -11.26 -25.59
CA VAL A 9 3.97 -10.19 -24.66
C VAL A 9 4.56 -8.94 -25.31
N ALA A 10 3.73 -7.97 -25.65
CA ALA A 10 4.19 -6.71 -26.22
C ALA A 10 5.20 -6.08 -25.24
N ASP A 11 6.30 -5.57 -25.77
CA ASP A 11 7.27 -4.79 -25.00
C ASP A 11 6.50 -3.68 -24.28
N MET A 12 6.50 -3.71 -22.96
CA MET A 12 5.85 -2.70 -22.17
C MET A 12 6.79 -1.52 -21.98
N ASP A 13 6.43 -0.41 -22.57
CA ASP A 13 7.11 0.87 -22.34
C ASP A 13 6.75 1.39 -20.92
N ARG A 14 7.74 1.65 -20.07
CA ARG A 14 7.59 2.31 -18.77
C ARG A 14 6.88 3.68 -18.91
N GLY A 15 6.89 4.29 -20.09
CA GLY A 15 6.15 5.49 -20.44
C GLY A 15 4.65 5.41 -20.13
N VAL A 16 4.09 4.19 -20.01
CA VAL A 16 2.69 4.00 -19.58
C VAL A 16 2.49 4.50 -18.13
N TYR A 17 3.48 4.34 -17.26
CA TYR A 17 3.42 4.76 -15.86
C TYR A 17 3.96 6.17 -15.61
N ASP A 18 4.84 6.68 -16.50
CA ASP A 18 5.46 8.01 -16.39
C ASP A 18 4.66 9.15 -17.06
N ILE A 19 3.37 8.95 -17.28
CA ILE A 19 2.49 9.96 -17.86
C ILE A 19 2.42 11.15 -16.92
N LYS A 20 2.77 12.32 -17.44
CA LYS A 20 2.62 13.61 -16.80
C LYS A 20 1.48 14.34 -17.47
N ASN A 21 0.52 14.78 -16.68
CA ASN A 21 -0.55 15.62 -17.20
C ASN A 21 -0.22 17.07 -16.86
N ASP A 22 -0.30 17.94 -17.87
CA ASP A 22 -0.29 19.39 -17.68
C ASP A 22 -1.70 19.83 -17.31
N PHE A 23 -2.04 19.66 -16.02
CA PHE A 23 -3.39 19.86 -15.51
C PHE A 23 -3.47 21.20 -14.74
N GLU A 24 -4.62 21.90 -14.88
CA GLU A 24 -4.87 23.11 -14.09
C GLU A 24 -5.30 22.74 -12.65
N TYR A 25 -4.63 23.33 -11.69
CA TYR A 25 -4.98 23.22 -10.28
C TYR A 25 -5.85 24.40 -9.84
N SER A 26 -6.88 24.13 -9.07
CA SER A 26 -7.70 25.18 -8.43
C SER A 26 -7.00 25.78 -7.21
N TYR A 27 -6.13 24.99 -6.57
CA TYR A 27 -5.34 25.42 -5.42
C TYR A 27 -4.08 24.58 -5.27
N ILE A 28 -2.99 25.21 -4.89
CA ILE A 28 -1.74 24.58 -4.45
C ILE A 28 -1.31 25.32 -3.19
N SER A 29 -1.14 24.60 -2.07
CA SER A 29 -0.62 25.19 -0.83
C SER A 29 0.80 25.73 -1.04
N ASP A 30 1.20 26.69 -0.25
CA ASP A 30 2.63 26.98 -0.11
C ASP A 30 3.39 25.71 0.28
N ALA A 31 4.67 25.63 -0.09
CA ALA A 31 5.52 24.53 0.32
C ALA A 31 5.84 24.61 1.82
N GLY A 32 5.93 23.46 2.46
CA GLY A 32 6.22 23.35 3.88
C GLY A 32 5.05 22.89 4.73
N LEU A 33 5.17 23.11 6.03
CA LEU A 33 4.19 22.70 7.02
C LEU A 33 4.06 23.76 8.11
N THR A 34 3.00 24.55 8.03
CA THR A 34 2.70 25.64 8.95
C THR A 34 1.25 25.57 9.46
N GLU A 35 0.94 26.29 10.53
CA GLU A 35 -0.42 26.41 11.02
C GLU A 35 -1.36 27.06 9.98
N ASP A 36 -0.88 28.03 9.21
CA ASP A 36 -1.66 28.69 8.17
C ASP A 36 -2.06 27.70 7.06
N ILE A 37 -1.12 26.88 6.58
CA ILE A 37 -1.42 25.82 5.60
C ILE A 37 -2.48 24.85 6.13
N ILE A 38 -2.41 24.47 7.40
CA ILE A 38 -3.40 23.56 8.01
C ILE A 38 -4.79 24.21 8.05
N ARG A 39 -4.87 25.48 8.41
CA ARG A 39 -6.13 26.24 8.39
C ARG A 39 -6.69 26.42 6.98
N GLU A 40 -5.82 26.57 6.00
CA GLU A 40 -6.20 26.59 4.58
C GLU A 40 -6.77 25.25 4.11
N ILE A 41 -6.14 24.12 4.45
CA ILE A 41 -6.66 22.77 4.15
C ILE A 41 -8.05 22.61 4.78
N TRP A 42 -8.18 22.88 6.07
CA TRP A 42 -9.45 22.80 6.79
C TRP A 42 -10.55 23.65 6.15
N SER A 43 -10.23 24.90 5.80
CA SER A 43 -11.17 25.84 5.17
C SER A 43 -11.56 25.40 3.75
N ASN A 44 -10.59 24.96 2.93
CA ASN A 44 -10.86 24.46 1.57
C ASN A 44 -11.75 23.21 1.55
N LYS A 45 -11.61 22.37 2.58
CA LYS A 45 -12.39 21.15 2.74
C LYS A 45 -13.69 21.36 3.55
N ASN A 46 -13.88 22.55 4.11
CA ASN A 46 -15.04 22.91 4.94
C ASN A 46 -15.28 21.93 6.11
N GLU A 47 -14.22 21.42 6.71
CA GLU A 47 -14.27 20.39 7.76
C GLU A 47 -14.87 20.90 9.07
N PRO A 48 -15.41 20.00 9.95
CA PRO A 48 -15.91 20.40 11.27
C PRO A 48 -14.76 20.90 12.18
N GLU A 49 -15.11 21.73 13.17
CA GLU A 49 -14.12 22.37 14.09
C GLU A 49 -13.25 21.34 14.83
N TRP A 50 -13.81 20.19 15.23
CA TRP A 50 -13.04 19.18 15.92
C TRP A 50 -11.88 18.60 15.06
N MET A 51 -12.05 18.62 13.74
CA MET A 51 -10.99 18.20 12.81
C MET A 51 -9.87 19.25 12.75
N LEU A 52 -10.19 20.54 12.80
CA LEU A 52 -9.18 21.60 12.91
C LEU A 52 -8.35 21.43 14.18
N ASP A 53 -9.02 21.24 15.33
CA ASP A 53 -8.35 21.03 16.61
C ASP A 53 -7.43 19.80 16.56
N PHE A 54 -7.89 18.72 15.91
CA PHE A 54 -7.12 17.50 15.73
C PHE A 54 -5.88 17.74 14.85
N ARG A 55 -6.03 18.46 13.72
CA ARG A 55 -4.94 18.81 12.82
C ARG A 55 -3.86 19.65 13.51
N LEU A 56 -4.27 20.70 14.20
CA LEU A 56 -3.35 21.59 14.91
C LEU A 56 -2.58 20.87 16.03
N LYS A 57 -3.27 20.00 16.78
CA LYS A 57 -2.63 19.15 17.77
C LYS A 57 -1.62 18.18 17.14
N SER A 58 -1.95 17.63 15.99
CA SER A 58 -1.06 16.75 15.24
C SER A 58 0.19 17.49 14.75
N LEU A 59 0.06 18.74 14.31
CA LEU A 59 1.19 19.62 13.97
C LEU A 59 2.10 19.86 15.19
N GLU A 60 1.51 20.15 16.34
CA GLU A 60 2.27 20.35 17.59
C GLU A 60 3.09 19.11 17.94
N ILE A 61 2.48 17.91 17.81
CA ILE A 61 3.16 16.64 18.02
C ILE A 61 4.28 16.43 17.00
N TYR A 62 4.01 16.67 15.70
CA TYR A 62 5.01 16.59 14.65
C TYR A 62 6.25 17.42 14.93
N ASN A 63 6.05 18.67 15.37
CA ASN A 63 7.15 19.62 15.67
C ASN A 63 8.02 19.18 16.86
N ARG A 64 7.43 18.40 17.80
CA ARG A 64 8.16 17.87 18.97
C ARG A 64 8.85 16.54 18.69
N MET A 65 8.37 15.77 17.71
CA MET A 65 8.90 14.44 17.41
C MET A 65 10.17 14.51 16.57
N GLY A 66 11.19 13.76 16.98
CA GLY A 66 12.37 13.47 16.17
C GLY A 66 12.10 12.39 15.12
N ILE A 67 12.96 12.31 14.13
CA ILE A 67 13.01 11.19 13.19
C ILE A 67 13.62 9.99 13.92
N PRO A 68 13.01 8.79 13.86
CA PRO A 68 13.58 7.59 14.46
C PRO A 68 14.97 7.28 13.87
N ASN A 69 15.91 6.89 14.72
CA ASN A 69 17.30 6.62 14.33
C ASN A 69 17.50 5.32 13.53
N TRP A 70 16.48 4.49 13.44
CA TRP A 70 16.49 3.21 12.71
C TRP A 70 15.91 3.31 11.29
N ILE A 71 15.29 4.45 10.94
CA ILE A 71 14.74 4.67 9.60
C ILE A 71 15.90 4.83 8.59
N PRO A 72 15.73 4.42 7.32
CA PRO A 72 16.70 4.68 6.26
C PRO A 72 17.04 6.16 6.11
N ASP A 73 18.11 6.45 5.40
CA ASP A 73 18.48 7.85 5.08
C ASP A 73 17.40 8.52 4.22
N ILE A 74 16.74 9.51 4.81
CA ILE A 74 15.73 10.35 4.16
C ILE A 74 16.19 11.81 4.06
N SER A 75 17.50 12.08 4.17
CA SER A 75 18.06 13.44 4.12
C SER A 75 17.76 14.18 2.81
N GLY A 76 17.44 13.45 1.73
CA GLY A 76 16.97 14.01 0.48
C GLY A 76 15.51 14.48 0.47
N LEU A 77 14.75 14.23 1.54
CA LEU A 77 13.39 14.73 1.74
C LEU A 77 13.42 15.99 2.59
N ASP A 78 13.19 17.14 1.97
CA ASP A 78 13.04 18.41 2.68
C ASP A 78 11.57 18.84 2.67
N MET A 79 10.94 18.77 3.82
CA MET A 79 9.53 19.17 3.99
C MET A 79 9.27 20.64 3.64
N ALA A 80 10.30 21.51 3.71
CA ALA A 80 10.16 22.91 3.30
C ALA A 80 9.88 23.09 1.80
N ASN A 81 10.15 22.04 0.99
CA ASN A 81 9.94 22.02 -0.46
C ASN A 81 8.74 21.15 -0.90
N ILE A 82 7.98 20.60 0.05
CA ILE A 82 6.81 19.74 -0.25
C ILE A 82 5.53 20.55 -0.13
N HIS A 83 4.74 20.57 -1.21
CA HIS A 83 3.36 21.06 -1.17
C HIS A 83 2.47 19.99 -0.52
N THR A 84 1.89 20.30 0.63
CA THR A 84 1.12 19.33 1.41
C THR A 84 -0.34 19.20 1.00
N TYR A 85 -0.83 20.10 0.15
CA TYR A 85 -2.17 20.04 -0.42
C TYR A 85 -2.20 20.60 -1.83
N VAL A 86 -2.68 19.79 -2.78
CA VAL A 86 -2.80 20.14 -4.20
C VAL A 86 -4.18 19.73 -4.68
N LYS A 87 -5.03 20.71 -4.97
CA LYS A 87 -6.40 20.50 -5.43
C LYS A 87 -6.50 20.63 -6.94
N PRO A 88 -6.80 19.54 -7.68
CA PRO A 88 -7.10 19.62 -9.10
C PRO A 88 -8.37 20.44 -9.33
N LYS A 89 -8.51 21.01 -10.53
CA LYS A 89 -9.70 21.79 -10.93
C LYS A 89 -10.81 20.85 -11.43
N VAL A 90 -11.23 19.95 -10.56
CA VAL A 90 -12.29 18.98 -10.85
C VAL A 90 -13.05 18.65 -9.57
N ASP A 91 -14.37 18.50 -9.68
CA ASP A 91 -15.21 17.96 -8.62
C ASP A 91 -15.35 16.45 -8.82
N MET A 92 -15.58 15.72 -7.73
CA MET A 92 -15.83 14.27 -7.76
C MET A 92 -17.01 13.95 -8.69
N LYS A 93 -16.87 12.89 -9.50
CA LYS A 93 -17.87 12.41 -10.46
C LYS A 93 -18.29 10.99 -10.11
N GLU A 94 -19.56 10.68 -10.33
CA GLU A 94 -20.12 9.33 -10.23
C GLU A 94 -20.17 8.63 -11.59
N ASN A 95 -20.02 9.37 -12.68
CA ASN A 95 -19.97 8.85 -14.03
C ASN A 95 -18.58 9.08 -14.62
N TRP A 96 -17.91 7.99 -15.04
CA TRP A 96 -16.58 8.03 -15.64
C TRP A 96 -16.50 8.93 -16.87
N ASP A 97 -17.56 9.01 -17.67
CA ASP A 97 -17.59 9.83 -18.87
C ASP A 97 -17.52 11.34 -18.58
N GLU A 98 -17.81 11.76 -17.34
CA GLU A 98 -17.77 13.15 -16.88
C GLU A 98 -16.41 13.55 -16.29
N VAL A 99 -15.49 12.59 -16.08
CA VAL A 99 -14.13 12.88 -15.63
C VAL A 99 -13.35 13.59 -16.74
N PRO A 100 -12.56 14.64 -16.45
CA PRO A 100 -11.75 15.33 -17.46
C PRO A 100 -10.83 14.39 -18.23
N GLU A 101 -10.71 14.61 -19.55
CA GLU A 101 -10.00 13.71 -20.47
C GLU A 101 -8.53 13.52 -20.08
N GLU A 102 -7.88 14.54 -19.55
CA GLU A 102 -6.48 14.49 -19.11
C GLU A 102 -6.29 13.52 -17.94
N ILE A 103 -7.22 13.53 -16.98
CA ILE A 103 -7.23 12.60 -15.85
C ILE A 103 -7.63 11.20 -16.33
N LYS A 104 -8.72 11.14 -17.11
CA LYS A 104 -9.28 9.91 -17.67
C LYS A 104 -8.26 9.11 -18.46
N SER A 105 -7.51 9.78 -19.36
CA SER A 105 -6.47 9.13 -20.16
C SER A 105 -5.37 8.46 -19.32
N THR A 106 -5.06 8.99 -18.12
CA THR A 106 -4.12 8.37 -17.20
C THR A 106 -4.66 7.08 -16.61
N PHE A 107 -5.89 7.13 -16.09
CA PHE A 107 -6.52 5.95 -15.49
C PHE A 107 -6.89 4.89 -16.54
N ASP A 108 -7.27 5.30 -17.76
CA ASP A 108 -7.52 4.38 -18.88
C ASP A 108 -6.27 3.59 -19.27
N ARG A 109 -5.10 4.26 -19.31
CA ARG A 109 -3.82 3.59 -19.60
C ARG A 109 -3.37 2.66 -18.47
N LEU A 110 -3.78 2.95 -17.23
CA LEU A 110 -3.57 2.09 -16.08
C LEU A 110 -4.58 0.93 -16.01
N GLY A 111 -5.56 0.88 -16.93
CA GLY A 111 -6.52 -0.22 -17.06
C GLY A 111 -7.65 -0.21 -16.03
N ILE A 112 -7.80 0.87 -15.24
CA ILE A 112 -8.77 0.92 -14.12
C ILE A 112 -10.22 0.85 -14.58
N PRO A 113 -10.69 1.59 -15.61
CA PRO A 113 -12.08 1.50 -16.05
C PRO A 113 -12.47 0.13 -16.64
N GLU A 114 -11.52 -0.55 -17.26
CA GLU A 114 -11.77 -1.90 -17.77
C GLU A 114 -11.92 -2.92 -16.65
N ALA A 115 -11.10 -2.80 -15.59
CA ALA A 115 -11.21 -3.61 -14.39
C ALA A 115 -12.55 -3.38 -13.66
N GLU A 116 -13.01 -2.11 -13.58
CA GLU A 116 -14.31 -1.77 -13.01
C GLU A 116 -15.46 -2.48 -13.71
N LYS A 117 -15.47 -2.47 -15.05
CA LYS A 117 -16.54 -3.09 -15.82
C LYS A 117 -16.61 -4.61 -15.68
N THR A 118 -15.49 -5.26 -15.43
CA THR A 118 -15.37 -6.71 -15.52
C THR A 118 -15.20 -7.42 -14.20
N SER A 119 -14.54 -6.80 -13.20
CA SER A 119 -13.99 -7.51 -12.05
C SER A 119 -14.21 -6.81 -10.71
N LEU A 120 -14.81 -5.60 -10.66
CA LEU A 120 -14.94 -4.81 -9.44
C LEU A 120 -16.40 -4.48 -9.11
N ALA A 121 -16.71 -4.39 -7.82
CA ALA A 121 -18.03 -4.00 -7.31
C ALA A 121 -18.13 -2.50 -6.97
N GLY A 122 -17.02 -1.80 -7.01
CA GLY A 122 -16.94 -0.37 -6.82
C GLY A 122 -15.51 0.14 -6.99
N VAL A 123 -15.36 1.37 -7.43
CA VAL A 123 -14.07 2.01 -7.71
C VAL A 123 -14.05 3.43 -7.15
N GLY A 124 -12.96 3.79 -6.49
CA GLY A 124 -12.57 5.16 -6.16
C GLY A 124 -11.28 5.53 -6.90
N ALA A 125 -11.22 6.72 -7.48
CA ALA A 125 -10.02 7.24 -8.11
C ALA A 125 -9.67 8.61 -7.52
N GLN A 126 -8.47 8.70 -6.96
CA GLN A 126 -7.91 9.94 -6.42
C GLN A 126 -6.81 10.46 -7.33
N TYR A 127 -6.80 11.77 -7.55
CA TYR A 127 -5.78 12.49 -8.28
C TYR A 127 -5.23 13.61 -7.41
N ASP A 128 -3.95 13.52 -7.08
CA ASP A 128 -3.29 14.36 -6.07
C ASP A 128 -4.02 14.31 -4.72
N SER A 129 -4.56 15.42 -4.21
CA SER A 129 -5.18 15.47 -2.88
C SER A 129 -6.70 15.27 -2.87
N GLU A 130 -7.33 14.97 -4.02
CA GLU A 130 -8.80 14.89 -4.12
C GLU A 130 -9.27 13.62 -4.82
N VAL A 131 -10.37 13.03 -4.33
CA VAL A 131 -11.09 11.98 -5.06
C VAL A 131 -11.84 12.60 -6.22
N VAL A 132 -11.60 12.12 -7.43
CA VAL A 132 -12.13 12.69 -8.68
C VAL A 132 -13.22 11.80 -9.30
N TYR A 133 -13.28 10.54 -8.91
CA TYR A 133 -14.28 9.58 -9.35
C TYR A 133 -14.58 8.57 -8.25
N HIS A 134 -15.87 8.23 -8.14
CA HIS A 134 -16.32 7.20 -7.23
C HIS A 134 -17.56 6.50 -7.75
N SER A 135 -17.60 5.18 -7.69
CA SER A 135 -18.79 4.38 -7.98
C SER A 135 -18.89 3.14 -7.08
N ILE A 136 -20.10 2.65 -6.87
CA ILE A 136 -20.41 1.40 -6.16
C ILE A 136 -21.65 0.76 -6.76
N GLN A 137 -21.68 -0.57 -6.84
CA GLN A 137 -22.85 -1.30 -7.33
C GLN A 137 -24.07 -1.12 -6.42
N GLU A 138 -25.22 -0.83 -7.01
CA GLU A 138 -26.48 -0.59 -6.29
C GLU A 138 -26.89 -1.73 -5.33
N ASP A 139 -26.58 -2.96 -5.67
CA ASP A 139 -26.93 -4.12 -4.84
C ASP A 139 -26.16 -4.16 -3.54
N LEU A 140 -24.94 -3.63 -3.48
CA LEU A 140 -24.18 -3.46 -2.26
C LEU A 140 -24.77 -2.32 -1.39
N VAL A 141 -25.15 -1.22 -2.03
CA VAL A 141 -25.84 -0.09 -1.36
C VAL A 141 -27.15 -0.56 -0.70
N LYS A 142 -27.95 -1.38 -1.39
CA LYS A 142 -29.19 -1.97 -0.85
C LYS A 142 -28.95 -2.88 0.36
N GLN A 143 -27.76 -3.49 0.45
CA GLN A 143 -27.34 -4.30 1.60
C GLN A 143 -26.77 -3.45 2.73
N GLY A 144 -26.70 -2.13 2.58
CA GLY A 144 -26.18 -1.19 3.56
C GLY A 144 -24.66 -1.04 3.56
N VAL A 145 -23.97 -1.54 2.54
CA VAL A 145 -22.54 -1.28 2.36
C VAL A 145 -22.35 0.19 2.04
N ILE A 146 -21.46 0.84 2.78
CA ILE A 146 -21.01 2.20 2.48
C ILE A 146 -19.60 2.10 1.89
N TYR A 147 -19.42 2.65 0.71
CA TYR A 147 -18.12 2.91 0.13
C TYR A 147 -18.17 4.32 -0.46
N THR A 148 -17.35 5.21 0.06
CA THR A 148 -17.24 6.60 -0.37
C THR A 148 -15.83 7.13 -0.09
N ASP A 149 -15.53 8.35 -0.49
CA ASP A 149 -14.34 9.03 0.00
C ASP A 149 -14.48 9.40 1.48
N ILE A 150 -13.33 9.53 2.16
CA ILE A 150 -13.32 9.77 3.61
C ILE A 150 -13.86 11.15 3.99
N GLU A 151 -13.78 12.13 3.08
CA GLU A 151 -14.29 13.49 3.32
C GLU A 151 -15.80 13.52 3.28
N THR A 152 -16.43 12.86 2.30
CA THR A 152 -17.88 12.65 2.27
C THR A 152 -18.34 11.90 3.53
N ALA A 153 -17.60 10.85 3.94
CA ALA A 153 -17.91 10.10 5.16
C ALA A 153 -17.82 10.96 6.43
N LEU A 154 -16.92 11.94 6.46
CA LEU A 154 -16.77 12.86 7.59
C LEU A 154 -18.05 13.69 7.84
N TYR A 155 -18.86 13.96 6.79
CA TYR A 155 -20.14 14.66 6.91
C TYR A 155 -21.31 13.71 7.08
N GLU A 156 -21.42 12.72 6.22
CA GLU A 156 -22.60 11.86 6.15
C GLU A 156 -22.60 10.79 7.25
N HIS A 157 -21.41 10.42 7.75
CA HIS A 157 -21.19 9.36 8.73
C HIS A 157 -20.29 9.81 9.88
N GLU A 158 -20.35 11.09 10.28
CA GLU A 158 -19.46 11.72 11.26
C GLU A 158 -19.29 10.89 12.53
N GLU A 159 -20.36 10.35 13.10
CA GLU A 159 -20.31 9.57 14.34
C GLU A 159 -19.45 8.30 14.19
N ILE A 160 -19.50 7.65 13.02
CA ILE A 160 -18.67 6.47 12.75
C ILE A 160 -17.23 6.90 12.55
N VAL A 161 -16.98 7.90 11.70
CA VAL A 161 -15.63 8.40 11.43
C VAL A 161 -14.98 8.84 12.74
N LYS A 162 -15.62 9.68 13.52
CA LYS A 162 -15.12 10.22 14.79
C LYS A 162 -14.78 9.13 15.81
N LYS A 163 -15.56 8.05 15.84
CA LYS A 163 -15.32 6.91 16.73
C LYS A 163 -14.03 6.16 16.42
N TYR A 164 -13.65 6.08 15.14
CA TYR A 164 -12.51 5.28 14.68
C TYR A 164 -11.30 6.10 14.26
N TRP A 165 -11.46 7.39 14.04
CA TRP A 165 -10.45 8.30 13.48
C TRP A 165 -9.13 8.26 14.23
N MET A 166 -8.10 7.82 13.54
CA MET A 166 -6.71 7.70 14.04
C MET A 166 -6.60 7.06 15.43
N THR A 167 -7.43 6.03 15.69
CA THR A 167 -7.40 5.26 16.93
C THR A 167 -6.38 4.13 16.89
N LEU A 168 -6.10 3.59 15.70
CA LEU A 168 -5.06 2.59 15.49
C LEU A 168 -3.71 3.24 15.17
N ILE A 169 -3.72 4.38 14.50
CA ILE A 169 -2.51 5.13 14.12
C ILE A 169 -2.59 6.53 14.74
N PRO A 170 -2.46 6.66 16.07
CA PRO A 170 -2.56 7.98 16.71
C PRO A 170 -1.38 8.89 16.30
N PRO A 171 -1.55 10.22 16.26
CA PRO A 171 -0.47 11.16 15.92
C PRO A 171 0.78 11.01 16.79
N THR A 172 0.63 10.42 17.97
CA THR A 172 1.72 10.16 18.92
C THR A 172 2.55 8.91 18.60
N ASP A 173 2.18 8.13 17.60
CA ASP A 173 2.86 6.87 17.26
C ASP A 173 4.27 7.11 16.69
N HIS A 174 4.39 7.99 15.71
CA HIS A 174 5.66 8.43 15.11
C HIS A 174 5.45 9.71 14.28
N LYS A 175 6.57 10.33 13.89
CA LYS A 175 6.57 11.63 13.19
C LYS A 175 5.68 11.67 11.95
N TRP A 176 5.64 10.59 11.16
CA TRP A 176 4.82 10.52 9.92
C TRP A 176 3.32 10.35 10.21
N ALA A 177 2.96 9.68 11.30
CA ALA A 177 1.57 9.65 11.76
C ALA A 177 1.10 11.04 12.23
N ALA A 178 1.98 11.79 12.90
CA ALA A 178 1.69 13.17 13.27
C ALA A 178 1.57 14.09 12.04
N LEU A 179 2.45 13.94 11.04
CA LEU A 179 2.35 14.65 9.76
C LEU A 179 1.02 14.34 9.08
N HIS A 180 0.70 13.05 8.94
CA HIS A 180 -0.55 12.61 8.35
C HIS A 180 -1.76 13.25 9.05
N GLY A 181 -1.83 13.17 10.39
CA GLY A 181 -2.92 13.79 11.15
C GLY A 181 -3.07 15.29 10.95
N ALA A 182 -1.97 16.00 10.64
CA ALA A 182 -1.99 17.43 10.38
C ALA A 182 -2.49 17.79 8.96
N VAL A 183 -2.11 17.02 7.93
CA VAL A 183 -2.31 17.41 6.51
C VAL A 183 -3.06 16.39 5.67
N TRP A 184 -3.67 15.37 6.27
CA TRP A 184 -4.40 14.33 5.52
C TRP A 184 -5.39 14.94 4.52
N SER A 185 -5.53 14.31 3.37
CA SER A 185 -6.47 14.70 2.32
C SER A 185 -6.76 13.54 1.38
N GLY A 186 -8.03 13.36 1.05
CA GLY A 186 -8.50 12.22 0.26
C GLY A 186 -8.40 10.90 1.02
N GLY A 187 -8.68 9.83 0.31
CA GLY A 187 -8.72 8.48 0.82
C GLY A 187 -10.10 7.86 0.76
N SER A 188 -10.25 6.70 1.39
CA SER A 188 -11.43 5.86 1.24
C SER A 188 -12.08 5.54 2.58
N PHE A 189 -13.40 5.54 2.61
CA PHE A 189 -14.20 5.04 3.71
C PHE A 189 -15.02 3.84 3.27
N VAL A 190 -14.89 2.71 3.97
CA VAL A 190 -15.69 1.50 3.72
C VAL A 190 -16.30 1.01 5.03
N TYR A 191 -17.60 0.78 5.01
CA TYR A 191 -18.33 0.14 6.09
C TYR A 191 -19.13 -1.03 5.52
N VAL A 192 -18.87 -2.25 6.00
CA VAL A 192 -19.59 -3.46 5.60
C VAL A 192 -20.42 -3.94 6.80
N PRO A 193 -21.75 -3.92 6.71
CA PRO A 193 -22.65 -4.34 7.80
C PRO A 193 -22.47 -5.81 8.18
N ALA A 194 -22.91 -6.16 9.38
CA ALA A 194 -22.80 -7.52 9.91
C ALA A 194 -23.43 -8.56 8.97
N GLY A 195 -22.69 -9.65 8.73
CA GLY A 195 -23.10 -10.79 7.91
C GLY A 195 -23.09 -10.57 6.40
N VAL A 196 -22.82 -9.35 5.91
CA VAL A 196 -22.77 -9.06 4.47
C VAL A 196 -21.50 -9.62 3.85
N GLN A 197 -21.67 -10.35 2.74
CA GLN A 197 -20.57 -10.94 1.97
C GLN A 197 -20.36 -10.13 0.69
N VAL A 198 -19.26 -9.35 0.63
CA VAL A 198 -18.87 -8.63 -0.59
C VAL A 198 -17.98 -9.56 -1.39
N GLU A 199 -18.59 -10.26 -2.37
CA GLU A 199 -17.90 -11.30 -3.14
C GLU A 199 -16.96 -10.75 -4.21
N ILE A 200 -17.30 -9.58 -4.78
CA ILE A 200 -16.51 -8.90 -5.81
C ILE A 200 -15.73 -7.77 -5.13
N PRO A 201 -14.42 -7.60 -5.39
CA PRO A 201 -13.61 -6.61 -4.71
C PRO A 201 -14.09 -5.17 -4.91
N LEU A 202 -13.84 -4.32 -3.90
CA LEU A 202 -13.83 -2.86 -4.02
C LEU A 202 -12.39 -2.39 -4.26
N GLN A 203 -12.21 -1.30 -4.99
CA GLN A 203 -10.89 -0.76 -5.31
C GLN A 203 -10.82 0.75 -5.09
N SER A 204 -9.67 1.21 -4.55
CA SER A 204 -9.24 2.61 -4.68
C SER A 204 -7.90 2.71 -5.39
N TYR A 205 -7.77 3.72 -6.26
CA TYR A 205 -6.52 4.00 -6.94
C TYR A 205 -6.07 5.44 -6.67
N PHE A 206 -4.83 5.59 -6.22
CA PHE A 206 -4.23 6.87 -5.85
C PHE A 206 -3.14 7.27 -6.84
N ARG A 207 -3.32 8.39 -7.52
CA ARG A 207 -2.35 8.95 -8.46
C ARG A 207 -1.83 10.29 -7.96
N LEU A 208 -0.55 10.36 -7.63
CA LEU A 208 0.13 11.63 -7.37
C LEU A 208 0.74 12.15 -8.67
N ASN A 209 0.24 13.28 -9.20
CA ASN A 209 0.72 13.85 -10.46
C ASN A 209 1.52 15.15 -10.27
N ALA A 210 1.29 15.92 -9.20
CA ALA A 210 1.95 17.19 -8.97
C ALA A 210 3.42 17.02 -8.57
N PRO A 211 4.39 17.71 -9.22
CA PRO A 211 5.79 17.69 -8.81
C PRO A 211 5.99 18.39 -7.47
N GLY A 212 6.85 17.85 -6.61
CA GLY A 212 7.13 18.41 -5.27
C GLY A 212 5.95 18.36 -4.31
N ALA A 213 4.96 17.53 -4.59
CA ALA A 213 3.78 17.38 -3.74
C ALA A 213 3.87 16.15 -2.83
N GLY A 214 3.08 16.19 -1.74
CA GLY A 214 2.80 15.05 -0.89
C GLY A 214 1.40 14.50 -1.14
N GLN A 215 1.23 13.19 -0.93
CA GLN A 215 -0.04 12.50 -0.89
C GLN A 215 -0.24 11.90 0.50
N PHE A 216 -1.41 12.18 1.11
CA PHE A 216 -1.68 11.91 2.52
C PHE A 216 -3.09 11.33 2.70
N GLU A 217 -3.47 10.38 1.86
CA GLU A 217 -4.79 9.74 1.89
C GLU A 217 -5.03 8.97 3.19
N HIS A 218 -6.26 9.03 3.69
CA HIS A 218 -6.70 8.25 4.85
C HIS A 218 -7.72 7.19 4.43
N THR A 219 -7.32 5.94 4.49
CA THR A 219 -8.22 4.81 4.23
C THR A 219 -8.71 4.22 5.55
N MET A 220 -10.02 4.20 5.74
CA MET A 220 -10.68 3.62 6.91
C MET A 220 -11.67 2.53 6.47
N ILE A 221 -11.44 1.29 6.92
CA ILE A 221 -12.31 0.15 6.57
C ILE A 221 -12.81 -0.54 7.84
N ILE A 222 -14.12 -0.67 7.95
CA ILE A 222 -14.79 -1.37 9.05
C ILE A 222 -15.58 -2.54 8.48
N VAL A 223 -15.21 -3.77 8.87
CA VAL A 223 -15.91 -5.00 8.47
C VAL A 223 -16.56 -5.56 9.72
N GLU A 224 -17.88 -5.45 9.79
CA GLU A 224 -18.67 -5.83 10.96
C GLU A 224 -18.78 -7.35 11.13
N GLU A 225 -19.34 -7.81 12.24
CA GLU A 225 -19.40 -9.22 12.64
C GLU A 225 -19.89 -10.14 11.50
N GLY A 226 -19.10 -11.18 11.21
CA GLY A 226 -19.41 -12.19 10.20
C GLY A 226 -19.40 -11.69 8.75
N ALA A 227 -19.04 -10.43 8.51
CA ALA A 227 -18.97 -9.87 7.17
C ALA A 227 -17.64 -10.21 6.46
N LYS A 228 -17.63 -10.07 5.13
CA LYS A 228 -16.44 -10.33 4.29
C LYS A 228 -16.25 -9.24 3.28
N LEU A 229 -14.99 -8.84 3.09
CA LEU A 229 -14.58 -7.87 2.09
C LEU A 229 -13.21 -8.23 1.50
N HIS A 230 -13.04 -8.05 0.19
CA HIS A 230 -11.75 -7.86 -0.45
C HIS A 230 -11.64 -6.41 -0.93
N PHE A 231 -10.63 -5.70 -0.43
CA PHE A 231 -10.33 -4.33 -0.84
C PHE A 231 -8.98 -4.28 -1.53
N ILE A 232 -8.89 -3.53 -2.62
CA ILE A 232 -7.69 -3.41 -3.43
C ILE A 232 -7.27 -1.95 -3.48
N GLU A 233 -6.00 -1.68 -3.20
CA GLU A 233 -5.41 -0.35 -3.28
C GLU A 233 -4.29 -0.35 -4.32
N GLY A 234 -4.37 0.56 -5.28
CA GLY A 234 -3.31 0.84 -6.24
C GLY A 234 -2.75 2.23 -6.04
N CYS A 235 -1.42 2.38 -6.11
CA CYS A 235 -0.76 3.67 -5.96
C CYS A 235 0.29 3.87 -7.03
N SER A 236 0.35 5.08 -7.64
CA SER A 236 1.39 5.41 -8.61
C SER A 236 1.73 6.89 -8.68
N ALA A 237 2.93 7.21 -9.18
CA ALA A 237 3.36 8.56 -9.51
C ALA A 237 4.30 8.56 -10.71
N PRO A 238 4.27 9.59 -11.59
CA PRO A 238 5.27 9.77 -12.63
C PRO A 238 6.60 10.23 -12.04
N LYS A 239 7.67 10.08 -12.82
CA LYS A 239 9.02 10.50 -12.43
C LYS A 239 9.18 12.01 -12.60
N TYR A 240 9.66 12.67 -11.54
CA TYR A 240 10.09 14.08 -11.55
C TYR A 240 11.54 14.22 -11.07
N ASP A 241 12.15 15.39 -11.33
CA ASP A 241 13.50 15.73 -10.87
C ASP A 241 13.51 16.32 -9.45
N VAL A 242 12.33 16.37 -8.81
CA VAL A 242 12.12 16.84 -7.44
C VAL A 242 11.55 15.72 -6.59
N SER A 243 11.78 15.76 -5.28
CA SER A 243 11.27 14.77 -4.37
C SER A 243 9.76 14.92 -4.19
N ASN A 244 9.06 13.78 -4.14
CA ASN A 244 7.67 13.66 -3.75
C ASN A 244 7.57 12.81 -2.48
N LEU A 245 6.50 12.99 -1.71
CA LEU A 245 6.26 12.27 -0.47
C LEU A 245 4.91 11.54 -0.51
N HIS A 246 4.89 10.29 -0.07
CA HIS A 246 3.67 9.58 0.27
C HIS A 246 3.71 9.23 1.76
N ALA A 247 2.74 9.72 2.51
CA ALA A 247 2.58 9.43 3.94
C ALA A 247 1.11 9.27 4.30
N GLY A 248 0.46 8.32 3.65
CA GLY A 248 -0.91 7.91 3.91
C GLY A 248 -1.07 7.13 5.22
N ALA A 249 -2.31 6.93 5.64
CA ALA A 249 -2.65 6.08 6.77
C ALA A 249 -3.82 5.15 6.42
N VAL A 250 -3.69 3.88 6.79
CA VAL A 250 -4.72 2.86 6.58
C VAL A 250 -5.09 2.22 7.91
N GLU A 251 -6.33 2.41 8.33
CA GLU A 251 -6.89 1.86 9.57
C GLU A 251 -7.99 0.84 9.25
N LEU A 252 -7.76 -0.41 9.63
CA LEU A 252 -8.64 -1.54 9.34
C LEU A 252 -9.22 -2.14 10.62
N PHE A 253 -10.53 -2.27 10.67
CA PHE A 253 -11.26 -2.79 11.83
C PHE A 253 -12.02 -4.05 11.40
N VAL A 254 -11.47 -5.22 11.72
CA VAL A 254 -12.09 -6.53 11.46
C VAL A 254 -12.76 -7.01 12.74
N LYS A 255 -14.09 -7.07 12.73
CA LYS A 255 -14.88 -7.49 13.88
C LYS A 255 -14.92 -9.02 14.03
N ASP A 256 -15.68 -9.51 15.00
CA ASP A 256 -15.79 -10.95 15.31
C ASP A 256 -16.26 -11.74 14.09
N ASN A 257 -15.62 -12.87 13.81
CA ASN A 257 -15.92 -13.77 12.69
C ASN A 257 -15.89 -13.10 11.30
N ALA A 258 -15.38 -11.87 11.17
CA ALA A 258 -15.27 -11.15 9.91
C ALA A 258 -13.98 -11.49 9.17
N THR A 259 -13.98 -11.30 7.87
CA THR A 259 -12.78 -11.49 7.01
C THR A 259 -12.55 -10.27 6.14
N LEU A 260 -11.35 -9.72 6.21
CA LEU A 260 -10.88 -8.68 5.31
C LEU A 260 -9.62 -9.16 4.58
N ARG A 261 -9.65 -9.14 3.25
CA ARG A 261 -8.44 -9.19 2.42
C ARG A 261 -8.13 -7.79 1.95
N TYR A 262 -6.90 -7.33 2.19
CA TYR A 262 -6.40 -6.03 1.76
C TYR A 262 -5.20 -6.22 0.85
N SER A 263 -5.38 -5.94 -0.43
CA SER A 263 -4.34 -6.07 -1.45
C SER A 263 -3.83 -4.70 -1.87
N THR A 264 -2.51 -4.52 -1.90
CA THR A 264 -1.87 -3.27 -2.32
C THR A 264 -0.85 -3.52 -3.41
N ILE A 265 -0.87 -2.71 -4.48
CA ILE A 265 0.23 -2.60 -5.43
C ILE A 265 0.69 -1.15 -5.47
N GLU A 266 1.92 -0.94 -5.07
CA GLU A 266 2.59 0.36 -5.06
C GLU A 266 3.61 0.42 -6.19
N ASN A 267 3.37 1.32 -7.15
CA ASN A 267 4.24 1.56 -8.31
C ASN A 267 4.69 3.03 -8.33
N TRP A 268 5.55 3.37 -7.38
CA TRP A 268 6.06 4.72 -7.23
C TRP A 268 7.27 4.97 -8.14
N SER A 269 7.47 6.20 -8.55
CA SER A 269 8.69 6.63 -9.24
C SER A 269 9.89 6.76 -8.29
N LYS A 270 11.10 6.70 -8.87
CA LYS A 270 12.37 6.72 -8.09
C LYS A 270 12.70 8.06 -7.39
N ASN A 271 11.85 9.07 -7.46
CA ASN A 271 11.95 10.31 -6.68
C ASN A 271 11.02 10.35 -5.46
N MET A 272 10.24 9.29 -5.25
CA MET A 272 9.25 9.20 -4.17
C MET A 272 9.87 8.71 -2.86
N TYR A 273 9.49 9.34 -1.76
CA TYR A 273 9.66 8.84 -0.40
C TYR A 273 8.31 8.28 0.06
N ASN A 274 8.26 6.97 0.28
CA ASN A 274 7.04 6.27 0.69
C ASN A 274 7.11 5.89 2.17
N LEU A 275 6.43 6.65 3.00
CA LEU A 275 6.44 6.55 4.47
C LEU A 275 5.05 6.25 5.03
N ASN A 276 4.32 5.37 4.36
CA ASN A 276 2.93 5.01 4.65
C ASN A 276 2.81 4.14 5.91
N THR A 277 1.68 4.25 6.60
CA THR A 277 1.39 3.49 7.81
C THR A 277 0.07 2.73 7.67
N LYS A 278 0.13 1.39 7.83
CA LYS A 278 -1.06 0.52 7.71
C LYS A 278 -1.21 -0.30 9.00
N ARG A 279 -2.43 -0.32 9.56
CA ARG A 279 -2.70 -1.04 10.81
C ARG A 279 -4.10 -1.65 10.83
N CYS A 280 -4.19 -2.89 11.32
CA CYS A 280 -5.43 -3.63 11.47
C CYS A 280 -5.60 -4.13 12.90
N VAL A 281 -6.81 -4.02 13.45
CA VAL A 281 -7.22 -4.73 14.67
C VAL A 281 -8.22 -5.82 14.31
N VAL A 282 -8.03 -7.02 14.89
CA VAL A 282 -8.82 -8.21 14.56
C VAL A 282 -9.52 -8.74 15.80
N GLY A 283 -10.85 -8.88 15.71
CA GLY A 283 -11.76 -9.42 16.71
C GLY A 283 -11.72 -10.96 16.78
N LYS A 284 -12.62 -11.53 17.59
CA LYS A 284 -12.68 -12.98 17.82
C LYS A 284 -12.95 -13.74 16.52
N ASN A 285 -12.11 -14.80 16.25
CA ASN A 285 -12.17 -15.58 15.02
C ASN A 285 -12.15 -14.76 13.73
N GLY A 286 -11.79 -13.47 13.80
CA GLY A 286 -11.66 -12.61 12.64
C GLY A 286 -10.38 -12.93 11.87
N THR A 287 -10.34 -12.58 10.60
CA THR A 287 -9.21 -12.82 9.71
C THR A 287 -8.83 -11.57 8.94
N ILE A 288 -7.55 -11.22 8.95
CA ILE A 288 -6.95 -10.23 8.06
C ILE A 288 -5.94 -10.91 7.14
N GLU A 289 -6.08 -10.69 5.84
CA GLU A 289 -5.14 -11.13 4.82
C GLU A 289 -4.54 -9.92 4.11
N TRP A 290 -3.23 -9.73 4.25
CA TRP A 290 -2.48 -8.70 3.53
C TRP A 290 -1.80 -9.30 2.31
N VAL A 291 -1.98 -8.68 1.14
CA VAL A 291 -1.21 -8.98 -0.07
C VAL A 291 -0.55 -7.70 -0.55
N SER A 292 0.77 -7.66 -0.61
CA SER A 292 1.52 -6.43 -0.87
C SER A 292 2.56 -6.60 -1.96
N GLY A 293 2.53 -5.70 -2.96
CA GLY A 293 3.58 -5.53 -3.96
C GLY A 293 4.18 -4.13 -3.86
N SER A 294 5.47 -4.02 -3.54
CA SER A 294 6.19 -2.75 -3.43
C SER A 294 7.22 -2.63 -4.54
N PHE A 295 6.98 -1.69 -5.44
CA PHE A 295 7.83 -1.36 -6.58
C PHE A 295 8.09 0.15 -6.64
N GLY A 296 9.25 0.52 -7.13
CA GLY A 296 9.59 1.93 -7.23
C GLY A 296 10.05 2.53 -5.91
N SER A 297 9.80 3.83 -5.73
CA SER A 297 10.32 4.67 -4.64
C SER A 297 11.85 4.80 -4.60
N ARG A 298 12.33 5.91 -4.07
CA ARG A 298 13.73 6.06 -3.65
C ARG A 298 13.95 5.40 -2.29
N VAL A 299 13.02 5.67 -1.37
CA VAL A 299 13.01 5.09 -0.03
C VAL A 299 11.58 4.68 0.29
N SER A 300 11.39 3.46 0.76
CA SER A 300 10.12 3.00 1.35
C SER A 300 10.33 2.56 2.79
N CYS A 301 9.38 2.95 3.66
CA CYS A 301 9.22 2.40 5.00
C CYS A 301 7.79 1.92 5.16
N LEU A 302 7.56 0.62 4.97
CA LEU A 302 6.20 0.07 4.93
C LEU A 302 6.12 -1.20 5.78
N TYR A 303 5.38 -1.14 6.89
CA TYR A 303 5.25 -2.23 7.85
C TYR A 303 3.78 -2.42 8.27
N PRO A 304 2.92 -3.04 7.44
CA PRO A 304 1.57 -3.38 7.83
C PRO A 304 1.55 -4.12 9.17
N MET A 305 0.66 -3.69 10.06
CA MET A 305 0.61 -4.24 11.42
C MET A 305 -0.75 -4.85 11.70
N SER A 306 -0.75 -6.12 12.13
CA SER A 306 -1.93 -6.83 12.60
C SER A 306 -1.92 -6.93 14.13
N ILE A 307 -3.02 -6.52 14.77
CA ILE A 307 -3.23 -6.61 16.22
C ILE A 307 -4.35 -7.63 16.47
N LEU A 308 -3.98 -8.83 16.90
CA LEU A 308 -4.90 -9.94 17.12
C LEU A 308 -5.44 -9.87 18.57
N ASN A 309 -6.54 -9.14 18.74
CA ASN A 309 -7.15 -8.87 20.05
C ASN A 309 -8.25 -9.87 20.44
N GLY A 310 -8.82 -10.58 19.47
CA GLY A 310 -9.85 -11.58 19.72
C GLY A 310 -9.30 -12.99 19.81
N GLU A 311 -9.90 -13.85 20.63
CA GLU A 311 -9.60 -15.28 20.68
C GLU A 311 -9.77 -15.91 19.29
N GLY A 312 -8.77 -16.71 18.85
CA GLY A 312 -8.80 -17.37 17.55
C GLY A 312 -8.60 -16.44 16.35
N ALA A 313 -8.28 -15.15 16.55
CA ALA A 313 -8.00 -14.24 15.45
C ALA A 313 -6.80 -14.69 14.61
N HIS A 314 -6.86 -14.42 13.30
CA HIS A 314 -5.87 -14.83 12.33
C HIS A 314 -5.33 -13.65 11.51
N ALA A 315 -4.01 -13.68 11.22
CA ALA A 315 -3.37 -12.77 10.27
C ALA A 315 -2.52 -13.52 9.26
N GLU A 316 -2.74 -13.24 7.98
CA GLU A 316 -1.91 -13.69 6.87
C GLU A 316 -1.22 -12.46 6.25
N PHE A 317 0.07 -12.57 5.96
CA PHE A 317 0.80 -11.56 5.20
C PHE A 317 1.59 -12.22 4.09
N THR A 318 1.35 -11.76 2.87
CA THR A 318 2.10 -12.17 1.68
C THR A 318 2.59 -10.93 0.95
N GLY A 319 3.91 -10.77 0.84
CA GLY A 319 4.49 -9.56 0.27
C GLY A 319 5.66 -9.81 -0.68
N VAL A 320 5.77 -8.97 -1.72
CA VAL A 320 6.94 -8.91 -2.60
C VAL A 320 7.47 -7.49 -2.68
N THR A 321 8.80 -7.35 -2.63
CA THR A 321 9.51 -6.08 -2.76
C THR A 321 10.58 -6.22 -3.82
N PHE A 322 10.67 -5.25 -4.74
CA PHE A 322 11.72 -5.20 -5.76
C PHE A 322 12.49 -3.88 -5.67
N ALA A 323 13.76 -3.95 -5.30
CA ALA A 323 14.65 -2.81 -5.18
C ALA A 323 15.68 -2.79 -6.32
N GLY A 324 15.62 -1.76 -7.17
CA GLY A 324 16.58 -1.50 -8.23
C GLY A 324 17.60 -0.42 -7.84
N GLU A 325 18.37 0.05 -8.83
CA GLU A 325 19.40 1.07 -8.65
C GLU A 325 18.89 2.33 -7.93
N GLY A 326 19.60 2.75 -6.88
CA GLY A 326 19.32 3.95 -6.11
C GLY A 326 18.11 3.85 -5.19
N GLN A 327 17.54 2.64 -4.99
CA GLN A 327 16.40 2.39 -4.14
C GLN A 327 16.79 1.72 -2.83
N PHE A 328 16.16 2.17 -1.74
CA PHE A 328 16.28 1.57 -0.41
C PHE A 328 14.87 1.26 0.11
N LEU A 329 14.47 0.00 0.03
CA LEU A 329 13.12 -0.43 0.39
C LEU A 329 13.17 -1.24 1.69
N ASP A 330 12.86 -0.59 2.80
CA ASP A 330 12.74 -1.20 4.14
C ASP A 330 11.26 -1.54 4.37
N THR A 331 10.90 -2.77 4.07
CA THR A 331 9.53 -3.26 4.12
C THR A 331 9.41 -4.45 5.07
N GLY A 332 8.20 -4.85 5.39
CA GLY A 332 8.00 -6.03 6.23
C GLY A 332 6.63 -6.08 6.85
N CYS A 333 6.51 -6.73 7.99
CA CYS A 333 5.23 -6.95 8.63
C CYS A 333 5.37 -6.98 10.15
N LYS A 334 4.35 -6.48 10.85
CA LYS A 334 4.27 -6.55 12.31
C LYS A 334 3.02 -7.33 12.72
N VAL A 335 3.17 -8.30 13.62
CA VAL A 335 2.04 -9.03 14.19
C VAL A 335 2.13 -9.03 15.71
N VAL A 336 1.03 -8.64 16.35
CA VAL A 336 0.90 -8.63 17.82
C VAL A 336 -0.25 -9.56 18.20
N HIS A 337 0.07 -10.63 18.92
CA HIS A 337 -0.87 -11.57 19.48
C HIS A 337 -1.21 -11.17 20.92
N ASN A 338 -2.45 -10.76 21.17
CA ASN A 338 -2.93 -10.30 22.49
C ASN A 338 -3.94 -11.25 23.13
N ALA A 339 -4.47 -12.22 22.38
CA ALA A 339 -5.52 -13.14 22.82
C ALA A 339 -5.10 -14.61 22.59
N PRO A 340 -5.71 -15.58 23.28
CA PRO A 340 -5.38 -16.99 23.13
C PRO A 340 -5.82 -17.55 21.77
N TYR A 341 -5.17 -18.65 21.36
CA TYR A 341 -5.43 -19.40 20.12
C TYR A 341 -5.28 -18.57 18.82
N THR A 342 -4.61 -17.41 18.90
CA THR A 342 -4.38 -16.58 17.72
C THR A 342 -3.32 -17.19 16.82
N THR A 343 -3.44 -16.98 15.52
CA THR A 343 -2.51 -17.54 14.53
C THR A 343 -2.04 -16.49 13.56
N SER A 344 -0.78 -16.59 13.11
CA SER A 344 -0.28 -15.75 12.04
C SER A 344 0.70 -16.46 11.14
N ASN A 345 0.68 -16.09 9.86
CA ASN A 345 1.61 -16.56 8.86
C ASN A 345 2.13 -15.39 8.05
N VAL A 346 3.44 -15.24 7.99
CA VAL A 346 4.12 -14.15 7.27
C VAL A 346 5.01 -14.75 6.20
N ASN A 347 4.74 -14.41 4.95
CA ASN A 347 5.50 -14.84 3.79
C ASN A 347 6.00 -13.61 3.02
N SER A 348 7.28 -13.31 3.11
CA SER A 348 7.89 -12.14 2.49
C SER A 348 8.97 -12.54 1.50
N LYS A 349 8.87 -12.00 0.28
CA LYS A 349 9.88 -12.18 -0.76
C LYS A 349 10.45 -10.84 -1.18
N SER A 350 11.77 -10.78 -1.31
CA SER A 350 12.43 -9.57 -1.79
C SER A 350 13.41 -9.90 -2.93
N ILE A 351 13.53 -8.95 -3.84
CA ILE A 351 14.45 -9.00 -4.96
C ILE A 351 15.25 -7.71 -4.94
N SER A 352 16.56 -7.81 -5.16
CA SER A 352 17.41 -6.65 -5.29
C SER A 352 18.33 -6.78 -6.51
N LYS A 353 18.57 -5.62 -7.20
CA LYS A 353 19.28 -5.53 -8.45
C LYS A 353 20.02 -4.21 -8.57
N SER A 354 21.16 -4.22 -9.29
CA SER A 354 21.92 -3.02 -9.65
C SER A 354 22.28 -2.12 -8.45
N GLY A 355 22.70 -2.74 -7.34
CA GLY A 355 23.04 -2.05 -6.10
C GLY A 355 21.83 -1.59 -5.27
N GLY A 356 20.62 -1.96 -5.63
CA GLY A 356 19.42 -1.69 -4.81
C GLY A 356 19.45 -2.45 -3.48
N ALA A 357 18.83 -1.88 -2.44
CA ALA A 357 18.74 -2.45 -1.12
C ALA A 357 17.29 -2.83 -0.78
N ALA A 358 17.03 -4.10 -0.51
CA ALA A 358 15.75 -4.62 -0.05
C ALA A 358 15.91 -5.19 1.36
N ILE A 359 15.27 -4.55 2.34
CA ILE A 359 15.36 -4.91 3.75
C ILE A 359 14.00 -5.46 4.20
N TYR A 360 14.00 -6.63 4.82
CA TYR A 360 12.84 -7.11 5.56
C TYR A 360 12.97 -6.74 7.03
N ARG A 361 12.00 -5.99 7.55
CA ARG A 361 11.93 -5.64 8.97
C ARG A 361 10.63 -6.16 9.58
N GLY A 362 10.72 -7.17 10.43
CA GLY A 362 9.57 -7.81 11.06
C GLY A 362 9.49 -7.60 12.56
N LEU A 363 8.26 -7.57 13.09
CA LEU A 363 7.98 -7.68 14.51
C LEU A 363 6.93 -8.78 14.73
N LEU A 364 7.30 -9.79 15.51
CA LEU A 364 6.37 -10.75 16.07
C LEU A 364 6.35 -10.58 17.58
N LYS A 365 5.21 -10.13 18.12
CA LYS A 365 5.03 -10.02 19.57
C LYS A 365 3.91 -10.97 20.04
N ILE A 366 4.24 -11.84 20.98
CA ILE A 366 3.29 -12.68 21.68
C ILE A 366 3.11 -12.12 23.09
N GLY A 367 1.92 -11.59 23.36
CA GLY A 367 1.57 -11.02 24.66
C GLY A 367 1.31 -12.10 25.73
N PRO A 368 1.26 -11.71 27.00
CA PRO A 368 1.17 -12.66 28.13
C PRO A 368 -0.16 -13.46 28.17
N LYS A 369 -1.19 -13.00 27.49
CA LYS A 369 -2.51 -13.67 27.39
C LYS A 369 -2.68 -14.54 26.15
N ALA A 370 -1.70 -14.55 25.25
CA ALA A 370 -1.80 -15.23 23.96
C ALA A 370 -1.39 -16.72 24.05
N GLU A 371 -2.02 -17.47 24.97
CA GLU A 371 -1.79 -18.90 25.11
C GLU A 371 -2.22 -19.68 23.86
N HIS A 372 -1.51 -20.76 23.57
CA HIS A 372 -1.76 -21.65 22.42
C HIS A 372 -1.69 -20.95 21.06
N SER A 373 -1.10 -19.77 21.00
CA SER A 373 -0.90 -19.06 19.74
C SER A 373 0.20 -19.70 18.90
N LYS A 374 0.04 -19.58 17.56
CA LYS A 374 1.00 -20.09 16.59
C LYS A 374 1.38 -19.00 15.61
N ALA A 375 2.67 -18.91 15.30
CA ALA A 375 3.14 -17.95 14.31
C ALA A 375 4.29 -18.53 13.48
N THR A 376 4.23 -18.29 12.17
CA THR A 376 5.32 -18.61 11.25
C THR A 376 5.73 -17.36 10.48
N VAL A 377 7.04 -17.19 10.31
CA VAL A 377 7.62 -16.12 9.51
C VAL A 377 8.61 -16.73 8.52
N SER A 378 8.38 -16.57 7.24
CA SER A 378 9.27 -16.97 6.16
C SER A 378 9.70 -15.77 5.36
N CYS A 379 11.01 -15.52 5.28
CA CYS A 379 11.61 -14.44 4.53
C CYS A 379 12.56 -15.03 3.48
N GLU A 380 12.28 -14.77 2.21
CA GLU A 380 13.14 -15.20 1.12
C GLU A 380 13.64 -13.99 0.33
N SER A 381 14.94 -13.93 0.10
CA SER A 381 15.57 -12.82 -0.63
C SER A 381 16.42 -13.34 -1.78
N LEU A 382 16.26 -12.73 -2.94
CA LEU A 382 17.00 -13.03 -4.16
C LEU A 382 17.76 -11.82 -4.65
N MET A 383 19.10 -11.86 -4.59
CA MET A 383 19.97 -10.85 -5.19
C MET A 383 20.33 -11.25 -6.62
N LEU A 384 20.16 -10.34 -7.57
CA LEU A 384 20.43 -10.60 -9.00
C LEU A 384 21.88 -10.32 -9.40
N ASP A 385 22.64 -9.62 -8.54
CA ASP A 385 24.05 -9.28 -8.74
C ASP A 385 24.84 -9.21 -7.43
N ALA A 386 26.12 -8.83 -7.51
CA ALA A 386 27.01 -8.79 -6.36
C ALA A 386 26.97 -7.47 -5.58
N GLU A 387 26.44 -6.40 -6.17
CA GLU A 387 26.41 -5.04 -5.63
C GLU A 387 25.13 -4.78 -4.83
N SER A 388 24.11 -5.58 -5.09
CA SER A 388 22.81 -5.49 -4.43
C SER A 388 22.86 -5.96 -2.98
N GLN A 389 22.00 -5.36 -2.15
CA GLN A 389 21.92 -5.64 -0.73
C GLN A 389 20.56 -6.25 -0.38
N SER A 390 20.60 -7.23 0.52
CA SER A 390 19.40 -7.77 1.16
C SER A 390 19.69 -8.07 2.62
N ASP A 391 18.88 -7.50 3.51
CA ASP A 391 19.00 -7.72 4.96
C ASP A 391 17.66 -8.17 5.56
N THR A 392 17.75 -8.93 6.65
CA THR A 392 16.60 -9.35 7.44
C THR A 392 16.79 -8.92 8.89
N ILE A 393 15.85 -8.10 9.39
CA ILE A 393 15.88 -7.52 10.74
C ILE A 393 14.64 -7.99 11.52
N PRO A 394 14.62 -9.22 12.01
CA PRO A 394 13.49 -9.73 12.78
C PRO A 394 13.57 -9.29 14.24
N ALA A 395 12.43 -8.89 14.80
CA ALA A 395 12.24 -8.72 16.24
C ALA A 395 11.18 -9.71 16.73
N ILE A 396 11.53 -10.58 17.65
CA ILE A 396 10.62 -11.58 18.23
C ILE A 396 10.58 -11.36 19.75
N ILE A 397 9.39 -11.01 20.24
CA ILE A 397 9.13 -10.77 21.68
C ILE A 397 8.10 -11.78 22.14
N VAL A 398 8.46 -12.64 23.08
CA VAL A 398 7.60 -13.71 23.59
C VAL A 398 7.41 -13.53 25.09
N GLU A 399 6.17 -13.29 25.49
CA GLU A 399 5.78 -13.09 26.89
C GLU A 399 4.89 -14.23 27.42
N ASN A 400 4.79 -15.36 26.68
CA ASN A 400 4.03 -16.56 27.04
C ASN A 400 4.74 -17.83 26.57
N ASP A 401 4.92 -18.81 27.45
CA ASP A 401 5.69 -20.03 27.16
C ASP A 401 4.89 -21.12 26.42
N ASN A 402 3.55 -20.99 26.37
CA ASN A 402 2.67 -21.97 25.74
C ASN A 402 2.29 -21.58 24.32
N VAL A 403 3.29 -21.49 23.44
CA VAL A 403 3.16 -21.03 22.06
C VAL A 403 4.05 -21.84 21.11
N ASP A 404 3.70 -21.80 19.81
CA ASP A 404 4.46 -22.47 18.75
C ASP A 404 4.91 -21.42 17.72
N LEU A 405 6.22 -21.21 17.60
CA LEU A 405 6.80 -20.14 16.78
C LEU A 405 7.87 -20.71 15.84
N GLY A 406 7.78 -20.34 14.58
CA GLY A 406 8.80 -20.63 13.55
C GLY A 406 9.25 -19.36 12.84
N HIS A 407 10.55 -19.20 12.65
CA HIS A 407 11.12 -18.17 11.77
C HIS A 407 12.18 -18.78 10.87
N GLU A 408 12.02 -18.61 9.57
CA GLU A 408 12.98 -19.03 8.55
C GLU A 408 13.36 -17.84 7.66
N ALA A 409 14.66 -17.68 7.40
CA ALA A 409 15.17 -16.69 6.46
C ALA A 409 16.09 -17.39 5.45
N LYS A 410 15.85 -17.13 4.16
CA LYS A 410 16.68 -17.61 3.05
C LYS A 410 17.13 -16.42 2.23
N ILE A 411 18.43 -16.15 2.23
CA ILE A 411 19.03 -15.06 1.44
C ILE A 411 20.04 -15.71 0.49
N GLY A 412 19.90 -15.46 -0.79
CA GLY A 412 20.78 -16.01 -1.82
C GLY A 412 20.88 -15.14 -3.04
N ARG A 413 21.90 -15.48 -3.86
CA ARG A 413 22.01 -14.93 -5.21
C ARG A 413 21.31 -15.85 -6.20
N ILE A 414 20.93 -15.28 -7.33
CA ILE A 414 20.43 -16.06 -8.46
C ILE A 414 21.49 -17.12 -8.85
N SER A 415 21.05 -18.35 -9.07
CA SER A 415 21.96 -19.47 -9.34
C SER A 415 22.49 -19.40 -10.78
N ASP A 416 23.79 -19.21 -10.93
CA ASP A 416 24.47 -19.27 -12.24
C ASP A 416 24.34 -20.67 -12.87
N GLU A 417 24.28 -21.72 -12.06
CA GLU A 417 24.05 -23.10 -12.54
C GLU A 417 22.65 -23.27 -13.12
N ALA A 418 21.62 -22.70 -12.49
CA ALA A 418 20.25 -22.71 -13.00
C ALA A 418 20.13 -21.91 -14.28
N ILE A 419 20.76 -20.74 -14.37
CA ILE A 419 20.85 -19.93 -15.60
C ILE A 419 21.50 -20.74 -16.71
N PHE A 420 22.70 -21.29 -16.44
CA PHE A 420 23.44 -22.10 -17.41
C PHE A 420 22.62 -23.30 -17.89
N TYR A 421 21.91 -23.99 -16.99
CA TYR A 421 21.03 -25.11 -17.36
C TYR A 421 19.93 -24.69 -18.36
N LEU A 422 19.27 -23.53 -18.11
CA LEU A 422 18.27 -22.98 -19.02
C LEU A 422 18.89 -22.58 -20.37
N MET A 423 20.07 -21.98 -20.37
CA MET A 423 20.82 -21.64 -21.59
C MET A 423 21.16 -22.86 -22.42
N THR A 424 21.49 -24.01 -21.83
CA THR A 424 21.71 -25.26 -22.56
C THR A 424 20.45 -25.79 -23.27
N ARG A 425 19.27 -25.28 -22.92
CA ARG A 425 17.98 -25.56 -23.56
C ARG A 425 17.60 -24.53 -24.64
N GLY A 426 18.52 -23.63 -24.99
CA GLY A 426 18.33 -22.63 -26.03
C GLY A 426 17.62 -21.35 -25.58
N ILE A 427 17.51 -21.14 -24.26
CA ILE A 427 16.94 -19.91 -23.66
C ILE A 427 18.09 -18.91 -23.54
N SER A 428 17.86 -17.63 -23.85
CA SER A 428 18.86 -16.57 -23.63
C SER A 428 19.14 -16.39 -22.13
N GLU A 429 20.30 -15.86 -21.78
CA GLU A 429 20.64 -15.59 -20.38
C GLU A 429 19.61 -14.67 -19.71
N GLU A 430 19.19 -13.62 -20.43
CA GLU A 430 18.19 -12.67 -19.97
C GLU A 430 16.84 -13.35 -19.69
N GLU A 431 16.35 -14.14 -20.65
CA GLU A 431 15.10 -14.86 -20.46
C GLU A 431 15.20 -15.91 -19.36
N ALA A 432 16.35 -16.55 -19.17
CA ALA A 432 16.60 -17.48 -18.09
C ALA A 432 16.54 -16.79 -16.71
N ARG A 433 17.16 -15.61 -16.57
CA ARG A 433 17.08 -14.77 -15.36
C ARG A 433 15.62 -14.36 -15.09
N ALA A 434 14.93 -13.85 -16.11
CA ALA A 434 13.52 -13.45 -15.98
C ALA A 434 12.61 -14.62 -15.58
N MET A 435 12.84 -15.81 -16.13
CA MET A 435 12.09 -17.02 -15.74
C MET A 435 12.30 -17.40 -14.28
N LEU A 436 13.55 -17.34 -13.79
CA LEU A 436 13.85 -17.66 -12.39
C LEU A 436 13.22 -16.65 -11.45
N VAL A 437 13.26 -15.36 -11.76
CA VAL A 437 12.63 -14.30 -10.96
C VAL A 437 11.11 -14.45 -10.97
N ARG A 438 10.48 -14.68 -12.13
CA ARG A 438 9.04 -14.94 -12.22
C ARG A 438 8.62 -16.16 -11.39
N GLY A 439 9.37 -17.25 -11.47
CA GLY A 439 9.12 -18.44 -10.65
C GLY A 439 9.26 -18.18 -9.14
N PHE A 440 10.17 -17.28 -8.75
CA PHE A 440 10.34 -16.88 -7.35
C PHE A 440 9.13 -16.12 -6.81
N VAL A 441 8.51 -15.22 -7.61
CA VAL A 441 7.37 -14.39 -7.19
C VAL A 441 6.00 -15.01 -7.53
N GLU A 442 5.94 -16.05 -8.35
CA GLU A 442 4.69 -16.66 -8.81
C GLU A 442 3.70 -17.00 -7.68
N PRO A 443 4.13 -17.53 -6.51
CA PRO A 443 3.21 -17.81 -5.42
C PRO A 443 2.42 -16.57 -4.96
N ILE A 444 3.04 -15.39 -5.00
CA ILE A 444 2.41 -14.12 -4.59
C ILE A 444 1.48 -13.62 -5.69
N SER A 445 1.89 -13.69 -6.96
CA SER A 445 1.06 -13.24 -8.07
C SER A 445 -0.26 -14.00 -8.17
N LYS A 446 -0.28 -15.26 -7.75
CA LYS A 446 -1.50 -16.09 -7.71
C LYS A 446 -2.51 -15.66 -6.64
N GLU A 447 -2.08 -14.91 -5.64
CA GLU A 447 -2.95 -14.38 -4.59
C GLU A 447 -3.66 -13.08 -5.01
N LEU A 448 -3.23 -12.44 -6.08
CA LEU A 448 -3.83 -11.22 -6.61
C LEU A 448 -4.97 -11.54 -7.62
N PRO A 449 -5.97 -10.67 -7.75
CA PRO A 449 -6.86 -10.68 -8.90
C PRO A 449 -6.07 -10.61 -10.21
N LEU A 450 -6.64 -11.19 -11.29
CA LEU A 450 -5.92 -11.41 -12.55
C LEU A 450 -5.27 -10.14 -13.10
N GLU A 451 -5.97 -9.02 -13.06
CA GLU A 451 -5.51 -7.73 -13.57
C GLU A 451 -4.29 -7.24 -12.81
N TYR A 452 -4.29 -7.37 -11.48
CA TYR A 452 -3.18 -7.01 -10.61
C TYR A 452 -2.01 -7.99 -10.68
N ALA A 453 -2.29 -9.27 -10.90
CA ALA A 453 -1.25 -10.25 -11.17
C ALA A 453 -0.54 -9.94 -12.50
N VAL A 454 -1.27 -9.49 -13.51
CA VAL A 454 -0.70 -9.00 -14.77
C VAL A 454 0.12 -7.74 -14.53
N GLU A 455 -0.41 -6.74 -13.83
CA GLU A 455 0.34 -5.51 -13.51
C GLU A 455 1.63 -5.83 -12.75
N MET A 456 1.59 -6.65 -11.70
CA MET A 456 2.76 -7.05 -10.94
C MET A 456 3.81 -7.75 -11.83
N ASN A 457 3.39 -8.68 -12.68
CA ASN A 457 4.30 -9.38 -13.59
C ASN A 457 4.91 -8.41 -14.61
N ASN A 458 4.16 -7.42 -15.08
CA ASN A 458 4.63 -6.37 -15.98
C ASN A 458 5.67 -5.48 -15.30
N LEU A 459 5.41 -5.05 -14.06
CA LEU A 459 6.37 -4.27 -13.26
C LEU A 459 7.67 -5.04 -13.03
N ILE A 460 7.59 -6.33 -12.72
CA ILE A 460 8.76 -7.21 -12.58
C ILE A 460 9.54 -7.29 -13.90
N ASN A 461 8.86 -7.45 -15.03
CA ASN A 461 9.52 -7.49 -16.33
C ASN A 461 10.22 -6.16 -16.65
N LEU A 462 9.55 -5.01 -16.44
CA LEU A 462 10.14 -3.68 -16.62
C LEU A 462 11.39 -3.47 -15.76
N GLU A 463 11.35 -3.91 -14.51
CA GLU A 463 12.52 -3.84 -13.63
C GLU A 463 13.64 -4.80 -14.08
N LEU A 464 13.34 -5.90 -14.75
CA LEU A 464 14.32 -6.84 -15.29
C LEU A 464 14.93 -6.34 -16.60
N GLU A 465 14.15 -5.76 -17.51
CA GLU A 465 14.61 -5.27 -18.83
C GLU A 465 15.66 -4.15 -18.73
N GLY A 466 15.58 -3.27 -17.74
CA GLY A 466 16.63 -2.27 -17.46
C GLY A 466 17.98 -2.87 -17.03
N SER A 467 18.19 -4.18 -17.14
CA SER A 467 19.44 -4.85 -16.75
C SER A 467 20.47 -5.02 -17.85
N ILE A 468 20.18 -4.54 -19.05
CA ILE A 468 21.12 -4.52 -20.19
C ILE A 468 21.40 -3.07 -20.55
N GLY A 469 22.47 -2.51 -19.99
CA GLY A 469 23.04 -1.21 -20.31
C GLY A 469 24.49 -1.22 -19.88
#